data_14323d5f37f96933abae232013bdc752
#
_entry.id   14323d5f37f96933abae232013bdc752
#
_cell.length_a   1.000
_cell.length_b   1.000
_cell.length_c   1.000
_cell.angle_alpha   90.00
_cell.angle_beta   90.00
_cell.angle_gamma   90.00
#
_symmetry.space_group_name_H-M   'P 1'
#
loop_
_entity.id
_entity.type
_entity.pdbx_description
1 polymer ?
#
loop_
_entity_poly.entity_id
_entity_poly.type
_entity_poly.pdbx_seq_one_letter_code
_entity_poly.pdbx_strand_id
1 'polypeptide(L)'
;SVVTLHYIGVFTDDNPFSDTKKEGEPFTFKMNQKQVIPGLEKGLKGIHQGSKLTLIIPFNQAYGDHQEGPIPPWSTLIFHIEVIDVSTYAP
;
A
#
# COMPACT_ATOMS: atom_id res chain seq x y z
N SER A 1 2.88 -4.67 14.59
CA SER A 1 3.59 -3.43 14.24
C SER A 1 2.63 -2.43 13.61
N VAL A 2 2.86 -1.16 13.86
CA VAL A 2 2.16 -0.05 13.22
C VAL A 2 3.11 0.57 12.20
N VAL A 3 2.67 0.65 10.95
CA VAL A 3 3.48 1.15 9.85
C VAL A 3 2.89 2.46 9.34
N THR A 4 3.74 3.48 9.25
CA THR A 4 3.38 4.78 8.66
C THR A 4 4.24 4.98 7.40
N LEU A 5 3.59 5.25 6.29
CA LEU A 5 4.28 5.38 5.02
C LEU A 5 3.63 6.41 4.10
N HIS A 6 4.40 6.89 3.14
CA HIS A 6 3.87 7.57 1.98
C HIS A 6 3.91 6.63 0.78
N TYR A 7 2.91 6.73 -0.08
CA TYR A 7 2.90 5.93 -1.30
C TYR A 7 2.26 6.69 -2.46
N ILE A 8 2.66 6.28 -3.66
CA ILE A 8 1.97 6.64 -4.88
C ILE A 8 1.52 5.34 -5.50
N GLY A 9 0.20 5.18 -5.64
CA GLY A 9 -0.37 4.02 -6.32
C GLY A 9 -0.69 4.37 -7.76
N VAL A 10 -0.20 3.57 -8.69
CA VAL A 10 -0.43 3.76 -10.11
C VAL A 10 -0.93 2.48 -10.76
N PHE A 11 -1.62 2.62 -11.88
CA PHE A 11 -1.99 1.50 -12.73
C PHE A 11 -0.82 1.10 -13.63
N THR A 12 -0.97 0.03 -14.39
CA THR A 12 0.09 -0.44 -15.29
C THR A 12 0.41 0.55 -16.43
N ASP A 13 -0.46 1.50 -16.68
CA ASP A 13 -0.23 2.58 -17.65
C ASP A 13 0.38 3.84 -17.03
N ASP A 14 0.84 3.75 -15.77
CA ASP A 14 1.44 4.82 -14.99
C ASP A 14 0.48 5.94 -14.57
N ASN A 15 -0.82 5.76 -14.74
CA ASN A 15 -1.79 6.72 -14.24
C ASN A 15 -1.98 6.55 -12.74
N PRO A 16 -1.78 7.61 -11.92
CA PRO A 16 -1.94 7.49 -10.47
C PRO A 16 -3.40 7.39 -10.07
N PHE A 17 -3.68 6.54 -9.07
CA PHE A 17 -5.00 6.49 -8.46
C PHE A 17 -4.97 6.98 -7.02
N SER A 18 -3.81 7.10 -6.41
CA SER A 18 -3.68 7.59 -5.05
C SER A 18 -2.25 8.09 -4.80
N ASP A 19 -2.13 9.19 -4.04
CA ASP A 19 -0.83 9.78 -3.70
C ASP A 19 -0.95 10.46 -2.35
N THR A 20 -0.38 9.85 -1.31
CA THR A 20 -0.48 10.37 0.07
C THR A 20 0.20 11.72 0.24
N LYS A 21 1.31 11.97 -0.46
CA LYS A 21 2.00 13.27 -0.37
C LYS A 21 1.15 14.39 -0.96
N LYS A 22 0.47 14.11 -2.04
CA LYS A 22 -0.42 15.07 -2.68
C LYS A 22 -1.67 15.32 -1.83
N GLU A 23 -2.13 14.30 -1.12
CA GLU A 23 -3.27 14.39 -0.21
C GLU A 23 -2.91 15.04 1.12
N GLY A 24 -1.61 15.18 1.41
CA GLY A 24 -1.12 15.89 2.59
C GLY A 24 -1.00 15.08 3.86
N GLU A 25 -1.28 13.78 3.82
CA GLU A 25 -1.22 12.92 5.00
C GLU A 25 -0.59 11.57 4.68
N PRO A 26 0.32 11.07 5.56
CA PRO A 26 0.82 9.71 5.41
C PRO A 26 -0.26 8.69 5.76
N PHE A 27 -0.07 7.49 5.26
CA PHE A 27 -0.96 6.37 5.54
C PHE A 27 -0.40 5.54 6.69
N THR A 28 -1.23 5.27 7.69
CA THR A 28 -0.85 4.49 8.86
C THR A 28 -1.78 3.29 9.00
N PHE A 29 -1.22 2.12 9.22
CA PHE A 29 -2.02 0.91 9.43
C PHE A 29 -1.31 -0.07 10.36
N LYS A 30 -2.07 -1.01 10.91
CA LYS A 30 -1.55 -2.07 11.77
C LYS A 30 -1.34 -3.33 10.95
N MET A 31 -0.15 -3.92 11.05
CA MET A 31 0.15 -5.19 10.40
C MET A 31 -0.70 -6.33 10.98
N ASN A 32 -1.04 -7.28 10.13
CA ASN A 32 -1.81 -8.49 10.48
C ASN A 32 -3.22 -8.23 10.99
N GLN A 33 -3.78 -7.06 10.70
CA GLN A 33 -5.16 -6.70 11.07
C GLN A 33 -6.10 -6.62 9.88
N LYS A 34 -5.66 -7.07 8.72
CA LYS A 34 -6.43 -7.02 7.47
C LYS A 34 -6.92 -5.62 7.11
N GLN A 35 -6.13 -4.61 7.45
CA GLN A 35 -6.46 -3.21 7.16
C GLN A 35 -6.07 -2.78 5.77
N VAL A 36 -5.22 -3.56 5.10
CA VAL A 36 -4.77 -3.30 3.74
C VAL A 36 -4.89 -4.59 2.92
N ILE A 37 -4.77 -4.44 1.59
CA ILE A 37 -4.85 -5.59 0.70
C ILE A 37 -3.70 -6.58 0.97
N PRO A 38 -3.91 -7.88 0.73
CA PRO A 38 -2.91 -8.89 1.06
C PRO A 38 -1.54 -8.65 0.44
N GLY A 39 -1.49 -8.13 -0.78
CA GLY A 39 -0.22 -7.86 -1.45
C GLY A 39 0.61 -6.81 -0.75
N LEU A 40 -0.02 -5.80 -0.14
CA LEU A 40 0.70 -4.80 0.64
C LEU A 40 1.25 -5.40 1.94
N GLU A 41 0.46 -6.18 2.65
CA GLU A 41 0.94 -6.82 3.88
C GLU A 41 2.13 -7.74 3.60
N LYS A 42 2.06 -8.55 2.56
CA LYS A 42 3.16 -9.44 2.19
C LYS A 42 4.43 -8.66 1.83
N GLY A 43 4.27 -7.59 1.05
CA GLY A 43 5.40 -6.80 0.60
C GLY A 43 6.05 -5.99 1.71
N LEU A 44 5.30 -5.67 2.77
CA LEU A 44 5.80 -4.86 3.88
C LEU A 44 6.27 -5.68 5.08
N LYS A 45 6.22 -7.00 5.01
CA LYS A 45 6.74 -7.85 6.06
C LYS A 45 8.24 -7.64 6.23
N GLY A 46 8.69 -7.40 7.47
CA GLY A 46 10.10 -7.20 7.76
C GLY A 46 10.67 -5.88 7.31
N ILE A 47 9.81 -4.94 6.93
CA ILE A 47 10.24 -3.63 6.44
C ILE A 47 10.85 -2.79 7.57
N HIS A 48 11.79 -1.93 7.21
CA HIS A 48 12.44 -1.02 8.15
C HIS A 48 12.09 0.43 7.85
N GLN A 49 12.16 1.25 8.90
CA GLN A 49 12.01 2.70 8.76
C GLN A 49 13.04 3.25 7.77
N GLY A 50 12.60 4.13 6.89
CA GLY A 50 13.46 4.72 5.88
C GLY A 50 13.56 3.94 4.58
N SER A 51 12.95 2.76 4.51
CA SER A 51 12.98 1.94 3.30
C SER A 51 12.17 2.56 2.18
N LYS A 52 12.64 2.40 0.96
CA LYS A 52 11.91 2.76 -0.26
C LYS A 52 11.80 1.53 -1.13
N LEU A 53 10.61 1.24 -1.60
CA LEU A 53 10.38 0.04 -2.40
C LEU A 53 9.25 0.25 -3.39
N THR A 54 9.22 -0.63 -4.38
CA THR A 54 8.13 -0.68 -5.35
C THR A 54 7.51 -2.06 -5.29
N LEU A 55 6.19 -2.13 -5.12
CA LEU A 55 5.44 -3.37 -5.09
C LEU A 55 4.52 -3.44 -6.29
N ILE A 56 4.58 -4.55 -7.01
CA ILE A 56 3.64 -4.85 -8.09
C ILE A 56 2.69 -5.91 -7.56
N ILE A 57 1.42 -5.54 -7.42
CA ILE A 57 0.41 -6.38 -6.76
C ILE A 57 -0.61 -6.82 -7.79
N PRO A 58 -0.66 -8.13 -8.13
CA PRO A 58 -1.66 -8.63 -9.06
C PRO A 58 -3.06 -8.53 -8.46
N PHE A 59 -4.08 -8.53 -9.32
CA PHE A 59 -5.45 -8.30 -8.89
C PHE A 59 -5.92 -9.29 -7.81
N ASN A 60 -5.48 -10.52 -7.84
CA ASN A 60 -5.89 -11.53 -6.86
C ASN A 60 -5.31 -11.31 -5.46
N GLN A 61 -4.37 -10.39 -5.32
CA GLN A 61 -3.84 -9.96 -4.01
C GLN A 61 -4.15 -8.49 -3.74
N ALA A 62 -5.02 -7.90 -4.53
CA ALA A 62 -5.54 -6.55 -4.37
C ALA A 62 -7.05 -6.63 -4.19
N TYR A 63 -7.81 -6.04 -5.09
CA TYR A 63 -9.27 -5.97 -4.94
C TYR A 63 -10.02 -7.02 -5.75
N GLY A 64 -9.32 -7.88 -6.47
CA GLY A 64 -9.91 -8.99 -7.19
C GLY A 64 -10.89 -8.54 -8.26
N ASP A 65 -12.09 -9.09 -8.24
CA ASP A 65 -13.16 -8.80 -9.21
C ASP A 65 -14.07 -7.66 -8.78
N HIS A 66 -13.70 -6.94 -7.71
CA HIS A 66 -14.47 -5.80 -7.18
C HIS A 66 -13.91 -4.49 -7.68
N GLN A 67 -14.80 -3.54 -7.95
CA GLN A 67 -14.38 -2.16 -8.17
C GLN A 67 -14.19 -1.49 -6.81
N GLU A 68 -13.09 -0.74 -6.64
CA GLU A 68 -12.80 -0.04 -5.41
C GLU A 68 -12.44 1.41 -5.73
N GLY A 69 -13.37 2.33 -5.52
CA GLY A 69 -13.18 3.73 -5.88
C GLY A 69 -12.79 3.88 -7.35
N PRO A 70 -11.65 4.51 -7.66
CA PRO A 70 -11.18 4.66 -9.04
C PRO A 70 -10.57 3.39 -9.63
N ILE A 71 -10.43 2.32 -8.85
CA ILE A 71 -9.76 1.08 -9.27
C ILE A 71 -10.77 0.13 -9.88
N PRO A 72 -10.67 -0.17 -11.20
CA PRO A 72 -11.56 -1.14 -11.83
C PRO A 72 -11.31 -2.55 -11.36
N PRO A 73 -12.28 -3.49 -11.59
CA PRO A 73 -12.02 -4.90 -11.32
C PRO A 73 -10.83 -5.42 -12.13
N TRP A 74 -10.17 -6.46 -11.61
CA TRP A 74 -9.08 -7.17 -12.29
C TRP A 74 -7.85 -6.29 -12.53
N SER A 75 -7.62 -5.28 -11.68
CA SER A 75 -6.50 -4.35 -11.84
C SER A 75 -5.26 -4.83 -11.10
N THR A 76 -4.14 -4.87 -11.82
CA THR A 76 -2.82 -4.99 -11.22
C THR A 76 -2.38 -3.60 -10.78
N LEU A 77 -1.89 -3.48 -9.54
CA LEU A 77 -1.55 -2.21 -8.94
C LEU A 77 -0.05 -2.12 -8.69
N ILE A 78 0.50 -0.93 -8.85
CA ILE A 78 1.91 -0.67 -8.59
C ILE A 78 1.98 0.41 -7.50
N PHE A 79 2.67 0.09 -6.39
CA PHE A 79 2.85 1.02 -5.27
C PHE A 79 4.31 1.39 -5.14
N HIS A 80 4.61 2.69 -5.23
CA HIS A 80 5.92 3.24 -4.89
C HIS A 80 5.84 3.73 -3.45
N ILE A 81 6.59 3.11 -2.56
CA ILE A 81 6.42 3.28 -1.11
C ILE A 81 7.67 3.84 -0.47
N GLU A 82 7.48 4.80 0.45
CA GLU A 82 8.53 5.29 1.34
C GLU A 82 8.06 5.09 2.78
N VAL A 83 8.76 4.25 3.53
CA VAL A 83 8.38 3.93 4.91
C VAL A 83 8.92 5.03 5.83
N ILE A 84 8.01 5.71 6.53
CA ILE A 84 8.35 6.80 7.43
C ILE A 84 8.66 6.28 8.81
N ASP A 85 7.85 5.37 9.33
CA ASP A 85 7.98 4.87 10.70
C ASP A 85 7.44 3.45 10.81
N VAL A 86 8.11 2.65 11.63
CA VAL A 86 7.64 1.32 12.00
C VAL A 86 7.72 1.23 13.52
N SER A 87 6.55 1.15 14.17
CA SER A 87 6.44 1.14 15.62
C SER A 87 5.90 -0.19 16.10
N THR A 88 6.26 -0.57 17.34
CA THR A 88 5.69 -1.74 17.97
C THR A 88 4.25 -1.42 18.38
N TYR A 89 3.33 -2.31 17.96
CA TYR A 89 1.94 -2.19 18.38
C TYR A 89 1.80 -2.74 19.80
N ALA A 90 1.35 -1.88 20.71
CA ALA A 90 1.05 -2.26 22.10
C ALA A 90 -0.45 -2.44 22.25
N PRO A 91 -0.91 -3.60 22.74
CA PRO A 91 -2.33 -3.85 22.96
C PRO A 91 -2.90 -2.97 24.08
#